data_c026cb84c9d9ad46d5fbac079809cc33
#
_entry.id   c026cb84c9d9ad46d5fbac079809cc33
#
_cell.length_a   1.000
_cell.length_b   1.000
_cell.length_c   1.000
_cell.angle_alpha   90.00
_cell.angle_beta   90.00
_cell.angle_gamma   90.00
#
_symmetry.space_group_name_H-M   'P 1'
#
loop_
_entity.id
_entity.type
_entity.pdbx_description
1 polymer ?
#
loop_
_entity_poly.entity_id
_entity_poly.type
_entity_poly.pdbx_seq_one_letter_code
_entity_poly.pdbx_strand_id
1 'polypeptide(L)'
;MTPEQAKEHFSYDPATGVIERRDGSRKRRAHTGTLNRRKDTAYVVLCVDGKKHYAHRIAWLIAVGAIQPGMVIDHIDGDGTNNRLANLRAV
;
A
#
# COMPACT_ATOMS: atom_id res chain seq x y z
N MET A 1 2.28 -5.23 10.19
CA MET A 1 2.93 -6.00 9.11
C MET A 1 4.39 -5.60 9.01
N THR A 2 5.27 -6.56 8.87
CA THR A 2 6.71 -6.32 8.67
C THR A 2 7.02 -6.21 7.17
N PRO A 3 8.19 -5.63 6.79
CA PRO A 3 8.60 -5.63 5.39
C PRO A 3 8.65 -7.02 4.78
N GLU A 4 9.11 -8.01 5.53
CA GLU A 4 9.17 -9.41 5.08
C GLU A 4 7.79 -9.96 4.81
N GLN A 5 6.83 -9.70 5.69
CA GLN A 5 5.44 -10.12 5.49
C GLN A 5 4.82 -9.44 4.27
N ALA A 6 5.10 -8.16 4.08
CA ALA A 6 4.60 -7.43 2.92
C ALA A 6 5.12 -8.05 1.62
N LYS A 7 6.40 -8.35 1.55
CA LYS A 7 7.02 -8.99 0.38
C LYS A 7 6.51 -10.41 0.15
N GLU A 8 6.17 -11.11 1.22
CA GLU A 8 5.63 -12.47 1.15
C GLU A 8 4.23 -12.49 0.55
N HIS A 9 3.39 -11.54 0.91
CA HIS A 9 1.99 -11.49 0.48
C HIS A 9 1.79 -10.72 -0.82
N PHE A 10 2.65 -9.77 -1.15
CA PHE A 10 2.45 -8.85 -2.27
C PHE A 10 3.71 -8.61 -3.07
N SER A 11 3.51 -8.28 -4.34
CA SER A 11 4.53 -7.64 -5.17
C SER A 11 4.11 -6.20 -5.43
N TYR A 12 5.08 -5.32 -5.63
CA TYR A 12 4.84 -3.89 -5.82
C TYR A 12 5.70 -3.37 -6.96
N ASP A 13 5.06 -2.65 -7.89
CA ASP A 13 5.76 -1.94 -8.96
C ASP A 13 5.85 -0.45 -8.57
N PRO A 14 7.05 0.04 -8.19
CA PRO A 14 7.20 1.43 -7.76
C PRO A 14 6.96 2.45 -8.86
N ALA A 15 7.13 2.06 -10.13
CA ALA A 15 6.93 2.98 -11.26
C ALA A 15 5.46 3.25 -11.53
N THR A 16 4.60 2.26 -11.31
CA THR A 16 3.15 2.39 -11.56
C THR A 16 2.33 2.52 -10.29
N GLY A 17 2.88 2.08 -9.15
CA GLY A 17 2.16 2.02 -7.89
C GLY A 17 1.27 0.80 -7.74
N VAL A 18 1.32 -0.12 -8.69
CA VAL A 18 0.48 -1.32 -8.67
C VAL A 18 0.99 -2.33 -7.65
N ILE A 19 0.09 -2.85 -6.83
CA ILE A 19 0.37 -3.91 -5.86
C ILE A 19 -0.47 -5.12 -6.26
N GLU A 20 0.15 -6.29 -6.31
CA GLU A 20 -0.52 -7.53 -6.65
C GLU A 20 -0.27 -8.58 -5.58
N ARG A 21 -1.27 -9.45 -5.35
CA ARG A 21 -1.14 -10.53 -4.38
C ARG A 21 -0.28 -11.65 -4.95
N ARG A 22 0.57 -12.22 -4.09
CA ARG A 22 1.43 -13.34 -4.45
C ARG A 22 0.84 -14.71 -4.12
N ASP A 23 -0.29 -14.74 -3.42
CA ASP A 23 -0.86 -15.98 -2.86
C ASP A 23 -1.63 -16.81 -3.89
N GLY A 24 -1.54 -16.46 -5.17
CA GLY A 24 -2.26 -17.17 -6.22
C GLY A 24 -3.72 -16.74 -6.37
N SER A 25 -4.16 -15.79 -5.59
CA SER A 25 -5.49 -15.21 -5.72
C SER A 25 -5.52 -14.34 -6.97
N ARG A 26 -5.96 -14.91 -8.08
CA ARG A 26 -5.95 -14.27 -9.38
C ARG A 26 -7.09 -13.31 -9.62
N LYS A 27 -8.04 -13.29 -8.72
CA LYS A 27 -9.30 -12.59 -8.95
C LYS A 27 -9.19 -11.08 -8.81
N ARG A 28 -8.16 -10.58 -8.10
CA ARG A 28 -8.03 -9.16 -7.84
C ARG A 28 -6.58 -8.74 -7.79
N ARG A 29 -6.30 -7.63 -8.43
CA ARG A 29 -5.08 -6.89 -8.15
C ARG A 29 -5.27 -6.19 -6.81
N ALA A 30 -4.20 -6.08 -6.05
CA ALA A 30 -4.29 -5.44 -4.75
C ALA A 30 -4.69 -3.98 -4.84
N HIS A 31 -4.28 -3.26 -5.91
CA HIS A 31 -4.65 -1.86 -6.06
C HIS A 31 -6.13 -1.65 -6.38
N THR A 32 -6.87 -2.72 -6.72
CA THR A 32 -8.31 -2.65 -6.89
C THR A 32 -9.07 -2.99 -5.61
N GLY A 33 -8.37 -3.07 -4.49
CA GLY A 33 -8.99 -3.25 -3.20
C GLY A 33 -9.97 -2.13 -2.88
N THR A 34 -10.67 -2.29 -1.77
CA THR A 34 -11.72 -1.37 -1.36
C THR A 34 -11.18 0.05 -1.21
N LEU A 35 -11.81 0.99 -1.89
CA LEU A 35 -11.56 2.41 -1.66
C LEU A 35 -12.24 2.84 -0.38
N ASN A 36 -11.45 3.36 0.55
CA ASN A 36 -11.95 3.87 1.80
C ASN A 36 -11.98 5.40 1.70
N ARG A 37 -13.17 5.96 1.56
CA ARG A 37 -13.32 7.41 1.39
C ARG A 37 -13.61 8.07 2.73
N ARG A 38 -12.84 9.10 3.02
CA ARG A 38 -13.10 9.99 4.17
C ARG A 38 -13.09 11.42 3.66
N LYS A 39 -14.22 12.12 3.79
CA LYS A 39 -14.36 13.47 3.26
C LYS A 39 -13.94 13.49 1.79
N ASP A 40 -12.90 14.22 1.45
CA ASP A 40 -12.42 14.36 0.07
C ASP A 40 -11.24 13.43 -0.24
N THR A 41 -10.91 12.50 0.67
CA THR A 41 -9.73 11.63 0.51
C THR A 41 -10.16 10.20 0.27
N ALA A 42 -9.56 9.55 -0.73
CA ALA A 42 -9.74 8.14 -1.00
C ALA A 42 -8.43 7.41 -0.84
N TYR A 43 -8.46 6.25 -0.18
CA TYR A 43 -7.28 5.39 0.01
C TYR A 43 -7.62 3.99 -0.43
N VAL A 44 -6.61 3.29 -0.97
CA VAL A 44 -6.73 1.88 -1.29
C VAL A 44 -6.42 1.06 -0.04
N VAL A 45 -7.33 0.16 0.31
CA VAL A 45 -7.22 -0.69 1.50
C VAL A 45 -7.19 -2.15 1.06
N LEU A 46 -6.28 -2.92 1.66
CA LEU A 46 -6.10 -4.33 1.37
C LEU A 46 -6.26 -5.14 2.66
N CYS A 47 -6.90 -6.30 2.56
CA CYS A 47 -7.09 -7.19 3.70
C CYS A 47 -6.09 -8.33 3.66
N VAL A 48 -5.43 -8.60 4.79
CA VAL A 48 -4.56 -9.75 4.98
C VAL A 48 -4.92 -10.37 6.33
N ASP A 49 -5.26 -11.65 6.32
CA ASP A 49 -5.61 -12.39 7.54
C ASP A 49 -6.68 -11.68 8.38
N GLY A 50 -7.69 -11.12 7.71
CA GLY A 50 -8.79 -10.43 8.36
C GLY A 50 -8.47 -9.02 8.83
N LYS A 51 -7.26 -8.53 8.61
CA LYS A 51 -6.84 -7.18 9.00
C LYS A 51 -6.71 -6.28 7.78
N LYS A 52 -7.14 -5.04 7.93
CA LYS A 52 -7.05 -4.03 6.86
C LYS A 52 -5.72 -3.31 6.95
N HIS A 53 -5.11 -3.11 5.78
CA HIS A 53 -3.87 -2.37 5.64
C HIS A 53 -3.99 -1.37 4.50
N TYR A 54 -3.43 -0.19 4.66
CA TYR A 54 -3.38 0.78 3.56
C TYR A 54 -2.33 0.36 2.54
N ALA A 55 -2.68 0.45 1.26
CA ALA A 55 -1.79 0.07 0.17
C ALA A 55 -0.49 0.87 0.18
N HIS A 56 -0.54 2.18 0.48
CA HIS A 56 0.67 3.00 0.52
C HIS A 56 1.65 2.57 1.63
N ARG A 57 1.14 2.02 2.73
CA ARG A 57 2.01 1.48 3.78
C ARG A 57 2.68 0.19 3.31
N ILE A 58 1.92 -0.68 2.65
CA ILE A 58 2.46 -1.92 2.08
C ILE A 58 3.52 -1.60 1.03
N ALA A 59 3.25 -0.63 0.15
CA ALA A 59 4.20 -0.18 -0.86
C ALA A 59 5.52 0.28 -0.23
N TRP A 60 5.45 1.08 0.83
CA TRP A 60 6.64 1.56 1.54
C TRP A 60 7.41 0.41 2.17
N LEU A 61 6.71 -0.52 2.83
CA LEU A 61 7.35 -1.67 3.46
C LEU A 61 8.12 -2.53 2.44
N ILE A 62 7.59 -2.66 1.23
CA ILE A 62 8.25 -3.44 0.18
C ILE A 62 9.43 -2.68 -0.42
N ALA A 63 9.24 -1.41 -0.76
CA ALA A 63 10.22 -0.65 -1.52
C ALA A 63 11.33 -0.05 -0.67
N VAL A 64 11.02 0.35 0.56
CA VAL A 64 11.95 1.06 1.44
C VAL A 64 12.29 0.23 2.67
N GLY A 65 11.28 -0.23 3.40
CA GLY A 65 11.50 -1.01 4.62
C GLY A 65 10.57 -0.59 5.73
N ALA A 66 10.96 -0.91 6.97
CA ALA A 66 10.13 -0.66 8.14
C ALA A 66 9.76 0.82 8.29
N ILE A 67 8.52 1.07 8.73
CA ILE A 67 8.06 2.42 9.06
C ILE A 67 8.45 2.70 10.51
N GLN A 68 9.16 3.79 10.72
CA GLN A 68 9.61 4.17 12.06
C GLN A 68 8.41 4.48 12.96
N PRO A 69 8.46 4.14 14.26
CA PRO A 69 7.39 4.50 15.18
C PRO A 69 7.15 6.01 15.18
N GLY A 70 5.88 6.41 15.13
CA GLY A 70 5.50 7.81 15.08
C GLY A 70 5.49 8.42 13.69
N MET A 71 5.99 7.69 12.68
CA MET A 71 5.98 8.16 11.30
C MET A 71 4.73 7.63 10.58
N VAL A 72 4.27 8.40 9.60
CA VAL A 72 3.20 7.98 8.70
C VAL A 72 3.66 8.14 7.26
N ILE A 73 3.06 7.37 6.35
CA ILE A 73 3.35 7.48 4.93
C ILE A 73 2.30 8.40 4.31
N ASP A 74 2.77 9.43 3.65
CA ASP A 74 1.95 10.48 3.07
C ASP A 74 2.04 10.47 1.54
N HIS A 75 0.94 10.84 0.89
CA HIS A 75 0.89 11.03 -0.56
C HIS A 75 1.24 12.48 -0.88
N ILE A 76 2.35 12.68 -1.59
CA ILE A 76 2.87 14.03 -1.86
C ILE A 76 1.86 14.89 -2.61
N ASP A 77 1.15 14.31 -3.59
CA ASP A 77 0.13 15.01 -4.37
C ASP A 77 -1.25 15.04 -3.71
N GLY A 78 -1.39 14.42 -2.53
CA GLY A 78 -2.66 14.33 -1.84
C GLY A 78 -3.62 13.28 -2.40
N ASP A 79 -3.25 12.56 -3.45
CA ASP A 79 -4.08 11.52 -4.04
C ASP A 79 -3.78 10.17 -3.41
N GLY A 80 -4.66 9.72 -2.53
CA GLY A 80 -4.51 8.46 -1.80
C GLY A 80 -4.54 7.21 -2.68
N THR A 81 -4.85 7.33 -3.96
CA THR A 81 -4.85 6.21 -4.91
C THR A 81 -3.58 6.15 -5.74
N ASN A 82 -2.73 7.18 -5.68
CA ASN A 82 -1.47 7.23 -6.42
C ASN A 82 -0.34 6.69 -5.54
N ASN A 83 -0.09 5.40 -5.63
CA ASN A 83 0.88 4.70 -4.79
C ASN A 83 2.24 4.50 -5.45
N ARG A 84 2.58 5.32 -6.44
CA ARG A 84 3.93 5.33 -7.01
C ARG A 84 4.93 5.74 -5.93
N LEU A 85 6.09 5.09 -5.90
CA LEU A 85 7.08 5.37 -4.87
C LEU A 85 7.48 6.86 -4.85
N ALA A 86 7.62 7.48 -6.02
CA ALA A 86 7.97 8.89 -6.14
C ALA A 86 6.92 9.82 -5.49
N ASN A 87 5.71 9.32 -5.26
CA ASN A 87 4.62 10.08 -4.65
C ASN A 87 4.47 9.81 -3.14
N LEU A 88 5.29 8.96 -2.56
CA LEU A 88 5.21 8.58 -1.15
C LEU A 88 6.37 9.19 -0.37
N ARG A 89 6.09 9.55 0.89
CA ARG A 89 7.12 10.01 1.82
C ARG A 89 6.73 9.64 3.24
N ALA A 90 7.74 9.44 4.09
CA ALA A 90 7.54 9.24 5.51
C ALA A 90 7.64 10.59 6.23
N VAL A 91 6.65 10.88 7.06
CA VAL A 91 6.60 12.16 7.78
C VAL A 91 6.26 11.95 9.25
#